data_27b34ae0db99fc4eb0a430b3562d4faf
#
_entry.id   27b34ae0db99fc4eb0a430b3562d4faf
#
_cell.length_a   1.000
_cell.length_b   1.000
_cell.length_c   1.000
_cell.angle_alpha   90.00
_cell.angle_beta   90.00
_cell.angle_gamma   90.00
#
_symmetry.space_group_name_H-M   'P 1'
#
loop_
_entity.id
_entity.type
_entity.pdbx_description
1 polymer ?
#
loop_
_entity_poly.entity_id
_entity_poly.type
_entity_poly.pdbx_seq_one_letter_code
_entity_poly.pdbx_strand_id
1 'polypeptide(L)'
;REKVSPPSETVRSKISALGRKLRSRATLQFKFSLSYILVIAAVLILLNSYPLLVSQNLMVSSNQANLRSTAKVIESALMGMGQLTEENVSAALNGLDETGATRIMVTDETGLVLYDTRQGDDAVGEYALYSVIVAALRRSDTFYCQYDGEAFLSRMAAPVVYHNQTVGAVYAYDYDTEQAALLQSFRSNLLTISVMIALLVTGLSIMLSRMLTRQISGLLQAIRNVREGAYSHRA
;
A
#
# COMPACT_ATOMS: atom_id res chain seq x y z
N ARG A 1 -65.70 13.50 41.29
CA ARG A 1 -64.52 12.62 41.04
C ARG A 1 -64.91 11.59 40.00
N GLU A 2 -64.59 11.86 38.76
CA GLU A 2 -64.83 10.99 37.64
C GLU A 2 -63.83 9.83 37.64
N LYS A 3 -64.30 8.59 37.77
CA LYS A 3 -63.47 7.39 37.71
C LYS A 3 -63.15 7.10 36.21
N VAL A 4 -61.94 7.42 35.80
CA VAL A 4 -61.42 6.98 34.49
C VAL A 4 -61.23 5.46 34.54
N SER A 5 -62.03 4.72 33.78
CA SER A 5 -61.92 3.28 33.64
C SER A 5 -60.65 2.88 32.95
N PRO A 6 -59.92 1.82 33.37
CA PRO A 6 -58.68 1.41 32.73
C PRO A 6 -58.93 0.92 31.31
N PRO A 7 -58.02 1.18 30.35
CA PRO A 7 -58.18 0.76 28.97
C PRO A 7 -58.28 -0.75 28.85
N SER A 8 -59.25 -1.23 28.06
CA SER A 8 -59.57 -2.63 27.86
C SER A 8 -58.32 -3.45 27.44
N GLU A 9 -58.22 -4.70 27.94
CA GLU A 9 -57.09 -5.61 27.63
C GLU A 9 -56.79 -5.76 26.14
N THR A 10 -57.79 -5.57 25.29
CA THR A 10 -57.69 -5.56 23.81
C THR A 10 -56.82 -4.42 23.27
N VAL A 11 -56.81 -3.27 23.90
CA VAL A 11 -55.99 -2.12 23.52
C VAL A 11 -54.52 -2.34 23.92
N ARG A 12 -54.29 -2.90 25.10
CA ARG A 12 -52.94 -3.26 25.57
C ARG A 12 -52.31 -4.34 24.70
N SER A 13 -53.07 -5.36 24.29
CA SER A 13 -52.54 -6.42 23.41
C SER A 13 -52.22 -5.93 22.01
N LYS A 14 -53.00 -4.99 21.44
CA LYS A 14 -52.73 -4.35 20.16
C LYS A 14 -51.48 -3.47 20.19
N ILE A 15 -51.25 -2.72 21.27
CA ILE A 15 -50.08 -1.87 21.45
C ILE A 15 -48.79 -2.72 21.57
N SER A 16 -48.86 -3.81 22.36
CA SER A 16 -47.70 -4.71 22.50
C SER A 16 -47.38 -5.52 21.24
N ALA A 17 -48.41 -5.88 20.45
CA ALA A 17 -48.22 -6.51 19.15
C ALA A 17 -47.64 -5.53 18.11
N LEU A 18 -48.03 -4.25 18.13
CA LEU A 18 -47.49 -3.20 17.29
C LEU A 18 -46.00 -2.92 17.61
N GLY A 19 -45.68 -2.85 18.90
CA GLY A 19 -44.29 -2.66 19.36
C GLY A 19 -43.37 -3.80 18.96
N ARG A 20 -43.82 -5.07 19.07
CA ARG A 20 -43.06 -6.23 18.61
C ARG A 20 -42.86 -6.24 17.10
N LYS A 21 -43.87 -5.83 16.33
CA LYS A 21 -43.81 -5.77 14.85
C LYS A 21 -42.87 -4.68 14.36
N LEU A 22 -42.80 -3.51 15.02
CA LEU A 22 -41.86 -2.43 14.75
C LEU A 22 -40.42 -2.84 15.08
N ARG A 23 -40.21 -3.53 16.19
CA ARG A 23 -38.89 -4.03 16.63
C ARG A 23 -38.32 -5.13 15.69
N SER A 24 -39.19 -6.02 15.18
CA SER A 24 -38.77 -7.07 14.23
C SER A 24 -38.44 -6.49 12.84
N ARG A 25 -39.13 -5.44 12.40
CA ARG A 25 -38.84 -4.75 11.13
C ARG A 25 -37.55 -3.95 11.21
N ALA A 26 -37.29 -3.23 12.30
CA ALA A 26 -36.05 -2.55 12.55
C ALA A 26 -34.88 -3.52 12.58
N THR A 27 -35.03 -4.71 13.13
CA THR A 27 -33.98 -5.74 13.16
C THR A 27 -33.67 -6.31 11.78
N LEU A 28 -34.68 -6.47 10.90
CA LEU A 28 -34.47 -6.97 9.54
C LEU A 28 -33.78 -5.92 8.67
N GLN A 29 -34.21 -4.66 8.75
CA GLN A 29 -33.54 -3.53 8.06
C GLN A 29 -32.10 -3.40 8.48
N PHE A 30 -31.82 -3.49 9.79
CA PHE A 30 -30.49 -3.40 10.32
C PHE A 30 -29.59 -4.54 9.82
N LYS A 31 -30.10 -5.77 9.77
CA LYS A 31 -29.34 -6.92 9.25
C LYS A 31 -28.98 -6.77 7.77
N PHE A 32 -29.90 -6.33 6.92
CA PHE A 32 -29.63 -6.10 5.51
C PHE A 32 -28.64 -4.95 5.30
N SER A 33 -28.85 -3.81 5.98
CA SER A 33 -27.93 -2.68 5.92
C SER A 33 -26.52 -3.06 6.37
N LEU A 34 -26.41 -3.79 7.48
CA LEU A 34 -25.13 -4.26 8.01
C LEU A 34 -24.41 -5.20 7.04
N SER A 35 -25.15 -6.11 6.40
CA SER A 35 -24.57 -7.02 5.40
C SER A 35 -23.97 -6.26 4.21
N TYR A 36 -24.67 -5.27 3.66
CA TYR A 36 -24.16 -4.46 2.56
C TYR A 36 -22.94 -3.64 2.99
N ILE A 37 -22.98 -3.00 4.15
CA ILE A 37 -21.85 -2.23 4.69
C ILE A 37 -20.63 -3.13 4.87
N LEU A 38 -20.80 -4.36 5.36
CA LEU A 38 -19.70 -5.30 5.59
C LEU A 38 -19.06 -5.75 4.26
N VAL A 39 -19.86 -6.06 3.25
CA VAL A 39 -19.34 -6.42 1.91
C VAL A 39 -18.53 -5.28 1.32
N ILE A 40 -19.03 -4.06 1.42
CA ILE A 40 -18.34 -2.90 0.88
C ILE A 40 -17.08 -2.56 1.66
N ALA A 41 -17.12 -2.68 2.99
CA ALA A 41 -15.92 -2.54 3.81
C ALA A 41 -14.82 -3.53 3.38
N ALA A 42 -15.18 -4.78 3.12
CA ALA A 42 -14.24 -5.78 2.61
C ALA A 42 -13.65 -5.39 1.25
N VAL A 43 -14.48 -4.91 0.32
CA VAL A 43 -14.02 -4.43 -0.99
C VAL A 43 -13.10 -3.22 -0.84
N LEU A 44 -13.44 -2.25 0.02
CA LEU A 44 -12.59 -1.07 0.26
C LEU A 44 -11.25 -1.43 0.88
N ILE A 45 -11.20 -2.41 1.79
CA ILE A 45 -9.93 -2.91 2.35
C ILE A 45 -9.06 -3.48 1.24
N LEU A 46 -9.61 -4.31 0.35
CA LEU A 46 -8.88 -4.88 -0.78
C LEU A 46 -8.37 -3.78 -1.74
N LEU A 47 -9.22 -2.81 -2.07
CA LEU A 47 -8.87 -1.70 -2.96
C LEU A 47 -7.79 -0.78 -2.38
N ASN A 48 -7.68 -0.67 -1.06
CA ASN A 48 -6.61 0.11 -0.43
C ASN A 48 -5.31 -0.68 -0.25
N SER A 49 -5.41 -1.98 0.04
CA SER A 49 -4.22 -2.80 0.34
C SER A 49 -3.47 -3.22 -0.92
N TYR A 50 -4.18 -3.70 -1.95
CA TYR A 50 -3.55 -4.26 -3.14
C TYR A 50 -2.75 -3.25 -3.96
N PRO A 51 -3.28 -2.07 -4.34
CA PRO A 51 -2.52 -1.09 -5.11
C PRO A 51 -1.29 -0.57 -4.38
N LEU A 52 -1.37 -0.44 -3.05
CA LEU A 52 -0.25 0.01 -2.24
C LEU A 52 0.91 -0.99 -2.25
N LEU A 53 0.61 -2.28 -2.09
CA LEU A 53 1.62 -3.35 -2.18
C LEU A 53 2.26 -3.41 -3.56
N VAL A 54 1.46 -3.28 -4.62
CA VAL A 54 1.97 -3.27 -6.01
C VAL A 54 2.87 -2.06 -6.24
N SER A 55 2.47 -0.87 -5.78
CA SER A 55 3.28 0.35 -5.92
C SER A 55 4.62 0.24 -5.18
N GLN A 56 4.65 -0.29 -3.96
CA GLN A 56 5.91 -0.52 -3.23
C GLN A 56 6.82 -1.48 -3.99
N ASN A 57 6.31 -2.60 -4.49
CA ASN A 57 7.11 -3.57 -5.25
C ASN A 57 7.64 -2.98 -6.55
N LEU A 58 6.85 -2.15 -7.23
CA LEU A 58 7.31 -1.45 -8.45
C LEU A 58 8.42 -0.45 -8.14
N MET A 59 8.32 0.32 -7.05
CA MET A 59 9.36 1.25 -6.62
C MET A 59 10.66 0.51 -6.27
N VAL A 60 10.58 -0.58 -5.50
CA VAL A 60 11.75 -1.43 -5.20
C VAL A 60 12.39 -1.98 -6.48
N SER A 61 11.59 -2.47 -7.43
CA SER A 61 12.10 -2.97 -8.71
C SER A 61 12.72 -1.86 -9.58
N SER A 62 12.13 -0.66 -9.56
CA SER A 62 12.67 0.50 -10.27
C SER A 62 14.02 0.91 -9.69
N ASN A 63 14.13 1.02 -8.36
CA ASN A 63 15.38 1.36 -7.69
C ASN A 63 16.47 0.31 -7.95
N GLN A 64 16.10 -0.97 -7.95
CA GLN A 64 17.03 -2.04 -8.32
C GLN A 64 17.53 -1.88 -9.76
N ALA A 65 16.63 -1.61 -10.70
CA ALA A 65 16.99 -1.43 -12.10
C ALA A 65 17.90 -0.20 -12.31
N ASN A 66 17.58 0.92 -11.65
CA ASN A 66 18.36 2.16 -11.73
C ASN A 66 19.77 1.97 -11.15
N LEU A 67 19.90 1.46 -9.93
CA LEU A 67 21.21 1.22 -9.31
C LEU A 67 22.02 0.18 -10.07
N ARG A 68 21.37 -0.85 -10.62
CA ARG A 68 22.03 -1.84 -11.46
C ARG A 68 22.55 -1.22 -12.77
N SER A 69 21.78 -0.33 -13.39
CA SER A 69 22.22 0.41 -14.58
C SER A 69 23.42 1.29 -14.26
N THR A 70 23.37 2.05 -13.16
CA THR A 70 24.47 2.88 -12.67
C THR A 70 25.71 2.05 -12.40
N ALA A 71 25.60 0.94 -11.66
CA ALA A 71 26.72 0.06 -11.38
C ALA A 71 27.35 -0.52 -12.65
N LYS A 72 26.54 -0.88 -13.67
CA LYS A 72 27.01 -1.38 -14.96
C LYS A 72 27.75 -0.32 -15.77
N VAL A 73 27.30 0.93 -15.75
CA VAL A 73 27.99 2.03 -16.42
C VAL A 73 29.39 2.22 -15.82
N ILE A 74 29.48 2.21 -14.50
CA ILE A 74 30.74 2.34 -13.79
C ILE A 74 31.63 1.11 -14.02
N GLU A 75 31.08 -0.11 -13.90
CA GLU A 75 31.79 -1.34 -14.24
C GLU A 75 32.39 -1.27 -15.65
N SER A 76 31.61 -0.79 -16.64
CA SER A 76 32.06 -0.64 -18.02
C SER A 76 33.18 0.39 -18.16
N ALA A 77 33.17 1.47 -17.40
CA ALA A 77 34.23 2.46 -17.38
C ALA A 77 35.54 1.93 -16.80
N LEU A 78 35.42 0.98 -15.83
CA LEU A 78 36.54 0.33 -15.18
C LEU A 78 37.03 -0.94 -15.93
N MET A 79 36.28 -1.38 -16.96
CA MET A 79 36.63 -2.57 -17.75
C MET A 79 38.02 -2.40 -18.42
N GLY A 80 38.83 -3.43 -18.24
CA GLY A 80 40.17 -3.45 -18.81
C GLY A 80 41.28 -3.03 -17.85
N MET A 81 40.92 -2.56 -16.65
CA MET A 81 41.88 -2.25 -15.60
C MET A 81 42.20 -3.52 -14.79
N GLY A 82 43.42 -4.00 -14.92
CA GLY A 82 43.87 -5.21 -14.18
C GLY A 82 44.11 -4.97 -12.68
N GLN A 83 44.29 -3.70 -12.31
CA GLN A 83 44.39 -3.25 -10.93
C GLN A 83 43.70 -1.90 -10.81
N LEU A 84 42.86 -1.77 -9.81
CA LEU A 84 42.21 -0.50 -9.49
C LEU A 84 43.09 0.30 -8.53
N THR A 85 43.28 1.57 -8.83
CA THR A 85 43.99 2.53 -7.99
C THR A 85 43.15 3.82 -7.92
N GLU A 86 43.36 4.61 -6.89
CA GLU A 86 42.65 5.89 -6.72
C GLU A 86 42.75 6.78 -7.96
N GLU A 87 43.95 6.87 -8.54
CA GLU A 87 44.23 7.70 -9.72
C GLU A 87 43.47 7.21 -10.96
N ASN A 88 43.52 5.90 -11.29
CA ASN A 88 42.87 5.40 -12.51
C ASN A 88 41.34 5.32 -12.37
N VAL A 89 40.80 5.04 -11.19
CA VAL A 89 39.37 5.06 -10.93
C VAL A 89 38.82 6.49 -11.01
N SER A 90 39.49 7.45 -10.35
CA SER A 90 39.09 8.87 -10.43
C SER A 90 39.14 9.40 -11.86
N ALA A 91 40.19 9.06 -12.63
CA ALA A 91 40.31 9.46 -14.04
C ALA A 91 39.16 8.85 -14.90
N ALA A 92 38.78 7.60 -14.66
CA ALA A 92 37.72 6.94 -15.43
C ALA A 92 36.32 7.45 -15.07
N LEU A 93 36.12 7.89 -13.84
CA LEU A 93 34.83 8.38 -13.36
C LEU A 93 34.68 9.90 -13.43
N ASN A 94 35.75 10.64 -13.72
CA ASN A 94 35.68 12.06 -13.98
C ASN A 94 34.80 12.32 -15.21
N GLY A 95 33.63 12.92 -15.01
CA GLY A 95 32.62 13.18 -16.05
C GLY A 95 31.37 12.31 -15.99
N LEU A 96 31.27 11.41 -15.02
CA LEU A 96 30.04 10.65 -14.72
C LEU A 96 29.22 11.31 -13.61
N ASP A 97 29.18 12.64 -13.56
CA ASP A 97 28.58 13.44 -12.49
C ASP A 97 27.07 13.28 -12.33
N GLU A 98 26.37 12.73 -13.33
CA GLU A 98 24.92 12.51 -13.28
C GLU A 98 24.55 11.02 -13.28
N THR A 99 24.93 10.30 -12.25
CA THR A 99 24.67 8.85 -12.15
C THR A 99 23.32 8.49 -11.51
N GLY A 100 22.57 9.46 -10.99
CA GLY A 100 21.25 9.23 -10.40
C GLY A 100 21.26 8.47 -9.06
N ALA A 101 22.44 8.19 -8.49
CA ALA A 101 22.60 7.59 -7.17
C ALA A 101 23.08 8.66 -6.17
N THR A 102 22.60 8.59 -4.93
CA THR A 102 22.99 9.53 -3.87
C THR A 102 24.46 9.40 -3.48
N ARG A 103 25.03 8.19 -3.56
CA ARG A 103 26.45 7.93 -3.29
C ARG A 103 26.96 6.74 -4.08
N ILE A 104 28.15 6.88 -4.63
CA ILE A 104 28.86 5.80 -5.31
C ILE A 104 30.24 5.66 -4.66
N MET A 105 30.62 4.42 -4.40
CA MET A 105 31.96 4.06 -3.95
C MET A 105 32.52 2.96 -4.85
N VAL A 106 33.83 3.01 -5.09
CA VAL A 106 34.56 1.92 -5.74
C VAL A 106 35.64 1.44 -4.77
N THR A 107 35.69 0.13 -4.58
CA THR A 107 36.69 -0.49 -3.71
C THR A 107 37.65 -1.37 -4.52
N ASP A 108 38.80 -1.62 -3.97
CA ASP A 108 39.70 -2.67 -4.45
C ASP A 108 39.23 -4.08 -4.05
N GLU A 109 40.02 -5.09 -4.35
CA GLU A 109 39.75 -6.50 -4.01
C GLU A 109 39.71 -6.80 -2.52
N THR A 110 40.29 -5.91 -1.69
CA THR A 110 40.30 -6.04 -0.22
C THR A 110 39.17 -5.32 0.46
N GLY A 111 38.41 -4.48 -0.28
CA GLY A 111 37.35 -3.61 0.24
C GLY A 111 37.85 -2.23 0.67
N LEU A 112 39.09 -1.85 0.33
CA LEU A 112 39.60 -0.48 0.52
C LEU A 112 38.93 0.43 -0.46
N VAL A 113 38.38 1.55 0.00
CA VAL A 113 37.70 2.54 -0.86
C VAL A 113 38.73 3.36 -1.64
N LEU A 114 38.63 3.33 -2.95
CA LEU A 114 39.48 4.06 -3.89
C LEU A 114 38.77 5.31 -4.43
N TYR A 115 37.46 5.35 -4.41
CA TYR A 115 36.66 6.46 -4.91
C TYR A 115 35.35 6.57 -4.15
N ASP A 116 34.95 7.79 -3.86
CA ASP A 116 33.67 8.12 -3.20
C ASP A 116 33.14 9.44 -3.76
N THR A 117 31.86 9.49 -4.11
CA THR A 117 31.21 10.71 -4.59
C THR A 117 30.84 11.67 -3.47
N ARG A 118 30.93 11.27 -2.19
CA ARG A 118 30.56 12.09 -1.06
C ARG A 118 31.65 13.10 -0.75
N GLN A 119 31.38 14.37 -1.02
CA GLN A 119 32.33 15.44 -0.73
C GLN A 119 32.40 15.78 0.76
N GLY A 120 33.62 15.91 1.28
CA GLY A 120 33.89 16.40 2.64
C GLY A 120 33.77 15.37 3.78
N ASP A 121 33.21 14.21 3.52
CA ASP A 121 33.14 13.06 4.43
C ASP A 121 33.25 11.79 3.56
N ASP A 122 34.28 11.78 2.70
CA ASP A 122 34.60 10.64 1.84
C ASP A 122 35.25 9.53 2.65
N ALA A 123 35.07 8.31 2.20
CA ALA A 123 35.66 7.14 2.83
C ALA A 123 36.91 6.65 2.11
N VAL A 124 37.53 7.47 1.24
CA VAL A 124 38.73 7.09 0.49
C VAL A 124 39.86 6.74 1.46
N GLY A 125 40.47 5.57 1.27
CA GLY A 125 41.50 5.05 2.15
C GLY A 125 40.96 4.27 3.38
N GLU A 126 39.62 4.17 3.55
CA GLU A 126 38.98 3.35 4.59
C GLU A 126 38.45 2.03 4.03
N TYR A 127 38.25 1.03 4.90
CA TYR A 127 37.67 -0.23 4.50
C TYR A 127 36.14 -0.20 4.59
N ALA A 128 35.46 -0.33 3.45
CA ALA A 128 34.00 -0.42 3.39
C ALA A 128 33.53 -1.88 3.41
N LEU A 129 33.42 -2.47 4.60
CA LEU A 129 33.01 -3.87 4.77
C LEU A 129 31.49 -4.03 4.90
N TYR A 130 30.72 -3.33 4.11
CA TYR A 130 29.28 -3.55 4.04
C TYR A 130 28.95 -4.93 3.47
N SER A 131 27.92 -5.57 3.98
CA SER A 131 27.54 -6.93 3.55
C SER A 131 27.36 -7.07 2.04
N VAL A 132 26.83 -6.04 1.38
CA VAL A 132 26.65 -6.00 -0.08
C VAL A 132 27.99 -5.94 -0.82
N ILE A 133 28.95 -5.17 -0.32
CA ILE A 133 30.31 -5.07 -0.91
C ILE A 133 31.04 -6.40 -0.74
N VAL A 134 30.99 -6.98 0.46
CA VAL A 134 31.62 -8.29 0.72
C VAL A 134 31.02 -9.39 -0.18
N ALA A 135 29.71 -9.34 -0.44
CA ALA A 135 29.07 -10.26 -1.38
C ALA A 135 29.52 -10.03 -2.82
N ALA A 136 29.64 -8.78 -3.25
CA ALA A 136 30.14 -8.42 -4.59
C ALA A 136 31.59 -8.90 -4.79
N LEU A 137 32.46 -8.70 -3.83
CA LEU A 137 33.85 -9.22 -3.89
C LEU A 137 33.89 -10.76 -4.01
N ARG A 138 32.82 -11.47 -3.56
CA ARG A 138 32.64 -12.93 -3.75
C ARG A 138 31.88 -13.28 -5.04
N ARG A 139 31.78 -12.34 -5.99
CA ARG A 139 31.11 -12.48 -7.30
C ARG A 139 29.59 -12.63 -7.23
N SER A 140 28.95 -12.02 -6.24
CA SER A 140 27.50 -12.01 -6.13
C SER A 140 26.98 -10.58 -6.22
N ASP A 141 26.28 -10.24 -7.30
CA ASP A 141 25.50 -9.00 -7.36
C ASP A 141 24.47 -9.02 -6.22
N THR A 142 24.49 -8.02 -5.38
CA THR A 142 23.61 -7.96 -4.23
C THR A 142 22.88 -6.63 -4.21
N PHE A 143 21.58 -6.70 -4.10
CA PHE A 143 20.68 -5.55 -3.92
C PHE A 143 19.92 -5.67 -2.61
N TYR A 144 19.81 -4.57 -1.90
CA TYR A 144 19.02 -4.44 -0.68
C TYR A 144 18.24 -3.13 -0.74
N CYS A 145 16.94 -3.19 -0.47
CA CYS A 145 16.08 -2.02 -0.38
C CYS A 145 15.21 -2.10 0.86
N GLN A 146 15.14 -1.02 1.62
CA GLN A 146 14.29 -0.89 2.80
C GLN A 146 13.52 0.42 2.69
N TYR A 147 12.22 0.36 2.98
CA TYR A 147 11.39 1.54 3.18
C TYR A 147 11.23 1.78 4.67
N ASP A 148 11.65 2.94 5.17
CA ASP A 148 11.57 3.31 6.59
C ASP A 148 10.35 4.19 6.92
N GLY A 149 9.55 4.56 5.93
CA GLY A 149 8.39 5.44 6.06
C GLY A 149 8.64 6.85 5.56
N GLU A 150 9.90 7.29 5.44
CA GLU A 150 10.31 8.62 4.97
C GLU A 150 11.08 8.55 3.66
N ALA A 151 11.83 7.47 3.43
CA ALA A 151 12.63 7.26 2.24
C ALA A 151 12.73 5.80 1.85
N PHE A 152 13.10 5.54 0.60
CA PHE A 152 13.59 4.25 0.14
C PHE A 152 15.12 4.25 0.25
N LEU A 153 15.65 3.43 1.17
CA LEU A 153 17.08 3.16 1.27
C LEU A 153 17.43 2.00 0.37
N SER A 154 18.09 2.27 -0.73
CA SER A 154 18.51 1.25 -1.70
C SER A 154 20.04 1.16 -1.72
N ARG A 155 20.56 -0.06 -1.67
CA ARG A 155 21.99 -0.36 -1.69
C ARG A 155 22.23 -1.46 -2.69
N MET A 156 23.23 -1.28 -3.53
CA MET A 156 23.66 -2.29 -4.48
C MET A 156 25.18 -2.36 -4.51
N ALA A 157 25.70 -3.55 -4.69
CA ALA A 157 27.10 -3.72 -5.05
C ALA A 157 27.24 -4.75 -6.17
N ALA A 158 28.13 -4.44 -7.12
CA ALA A 158 28.47 -5.28 -8.26
C ALA A 158 29.98 -5.50 -8.31
N PRO A 159 30.46 -6.70 -8.67
CA PRO A 159 31.91 -6.96 -8.79
C PRO A 159 32.48 -6.31 -10.05
N VAL A 160 33.67 -5.75 -9.94
CA VAL A 160 34.51 -5.41 -11.11
C VAL A 160 35.39 -6.62 -11.41
N VAL A 161 35.24 -7.19 -12.61
CA VAL A 161 35.91 -8.42 -12.98
C VAL A 161 36.88 -8.17 -14.14
N TYR A 162 38.15 -8.60 -13.96
CA TYR A 162 39.16 -8.59 -14.98
C TYR A 162 39.80 -10.00 -15.09
N HIS A 163 39.88 -10.55 -16.30
CA HIS A 163 40.43 -11.88 -16.60
C HIS A 163 39.89 -12.96 -15.63
N ASN A 164 38.60 -12.95 -15.37
CA ASN A 164 37.93 -13.88 -14.48
C ASN A 164 38.38 -13.77 -12.99
N GLN A 165 38.95 -12.67 -12.56
CA GLN A 165 39.26 -12.35 -11.17
C GLN A 165 38.51 -11.09 -10.75
N THR A 166 38.02 -11.05 -9.53
CA THR A 166 37.40 -9.84 -8.99
C THR A 166 38.53 -8.90 -8.54
N VAL A 167 38.61 -7.73 -9.17
CA VAL A 167 39.63 -6.71 -8.89
C VAL A 167 39.10 -5.59 -8.01
N GLY A 168 37.80 -5.60 -7.71
CA GLY A 168 37.15 -4.62 -6.85
C GLY A 168 35.64 -4.76 -6.88
N ALA A 169 34.95 -3.80 -6.26
CA ALA A 169 33.51 -3.71 -6.27
C ALA A 169 33.04 -2.26 -6.45
N VAL A 170 31.96 -2.10 -7.20
CA VAL A 170 31.19 -0.84 -7.28
C VAL A 170 30.06 -0.93 -6.30
N TYR A 171 29.93 0.04 -5.41
CA TYR A 171 28.81 0.20 -4.49
C TYR A 171 28.03 1.46 -4.87
N ALA A 172 26.73 1.30 -5.01
CA ALA A 172 25.80 2.40 -5.23
C ALA A 172 24.75 2.43 -4.10
N TYR A 173 24.53 3.62 -3.58
CA TYR A 173 23.55 3.89 -2.52
C TYR A 173 22.62 5.00 -2.99
N ASP A 174 21.35 4.80 -2.71
CA ASP A 174 20.32 5.80 -2.96
C ASP A 174 19.40 5.98 -1.78
N TYR A 175 19.09 7.26 -1.48
CA TYR A 175 18.18 7.69 -0.43
C TYR A 175 17.06 8.52 -1.05
N ASP A 176 16.01 7.84 -1.49
CA ASP A 176 14.96 8.44 -2.29
C ASP A 176 13.76 8.83 -1.42
N THR A 177 13.72 10.11 -1.04
CA THR A 177 12.61 10.73 -0.32
C THR A 177 11.46 11.10 -1.23
N GLU A 178 11.73 11.34 -2.53
CA GLU A 178 10.71 11.76 -3.48
C GLU A 178 9.75 10.62 -3.78
N GLN A 179 10.25 9.42 -4.08
CA GLN A 179 9.42 8.24 -4.26
C GLN A 179 8.63 7.89 -2.99
N ALA A 180 9.22 8.08 -1.81
CA ALA A 180 8.53 7.87 -0.54
C ALA A 180 7.37 8.86 -0.35
N ALA A 181 7.58 10.13 -0.66
CA ALA A 181 6.54 11.17 -0.60
C ALA A 181 5.41 10.89 -1.60
N LEU A 182 5.74 10.44 -2.82
CA LEU A 182 4.74 10.01 -3.81
C LEU A 182 3.90 8.84 -3.29
N LEU A 183 4.52 7.83 -2.69
CA LEU A 183 3.83 6.69 -2.09
C LEU A 183 2.89 7.12 -0.96
N GLN A 184 3.34 8.02 -0.09
CA GLN A 184 2.53 8.55 1.01
C GLN A 184 1.35 9.38 0.49
N SER A 185 1.57 10.22 -0.52
CA SER A 185 0.51 10.98 -1.20
C SER A 185 -0.52 10.06 -1.84
N PHE A 186 -0.07 9.03 -2.53
CA PHE A 186 -0.94 8.00 -3.12
C PHE A 186 -1.78 7.29 -2.06
N ARG A 187 -1.17 6.89 -0.94
CA ARG A 187 -1.89 6.29 0.20
C ARG A 187 -2.95 7.23 0.77
N SER A 188 -2.62 8.49 0.98
CA SER A 188 -3.55 9.51 1.49
C SER A 188 -4.74 9.73 0.55
N ASN A 189 -4.49 9.80 -0.76
CA ASN A 189 -5.54 9.96 -1.77
C ASN A 189 -6.46 8.74 -1.81
N LEU A 190 -5.92 7.52 -1.77
CA LEU A 190 -6.72 6.29 -1.70
C LEU A 190 -7.62 6.27 -0.45
N LEU A 191 -7.09 6.64 0.72
CA LEU A 191 -7.88 6.72 1.95
C LEU A 191 -8.99 7.75 1.84
N THR A 192 -8.71 8.94 1.31
CA THR A 192 -9.71 10.00 1.13
C THR A 192 -10.84 9.55 0.22
N ILE A 193 -10.51 8.97 -0.94
CA ILE A 193 -11.51 8.43 -1.88
C ILE A 193 -12.32 7.32 -1.22
N SER A 194 -11.68 6.44 -0.47
CA SER A 194 -12.36 5.33 0.23
C SER A 194 -13.34 5.81 1.28
N VAL A 195 -13.00 6.85 2.04
CA VAL A 195 -13.91 7.46 3.02
C VAL A 195 -15.12 8.08 2.31
N MET A 196 -14.91 8.79 1.19
CA MET A 196 -16.02 9.37 0.40
C MET A 196 -16.95 8.28 -0.13
N ILE A 197 -16.40 7.22 -0.70
CA ILE A 197 -17.18 6.07 -1.19
C ILE A 197 -17.93 5.39 -0.03
N ALA A 198 -17.31 5.19 1.12
CA ALA A 198 -17.94 4.58 2.29
C ALA A 198 -19.15 5.39 2.77
N LEU A 199 -19.05 6.73 2.81
CA LEU A 199 -20.15 7.62 3.19
C LEU A 199 -21.31 7.53 2.17
N LEU A 200 -21.01 7.62 0.88
CA LEU A 200 -21.99 7.53 -0.18
C LEU A 200 -22.73 6.20 -0.15
N VAL A 201 -22.01 5.11 -0.04
CA VAL A 201 -22.60 3.77 -0.04
C VAL A 201 -23.39 3.50 1.23
N THR A 202 -22.94 4.01 2.39
CA THR A 202 -23.71 3.90 3.63
C THR A 202 -25.07 4.61 3.49
N GLY A 203 -25.09 5.83 2.93
CA GLY A 203 -26.30 6.56 2.62
C GLY A 203 -27.24 5.78 1.68
N LEU A 204 -26.68 5.25 0.58
CA LEU A 204 -27.42 4.47 -0.40
C LEU A 204 -27.97 3.17 0.20
N SER A 205 -27.18 2.49 1.03
CA SER A 205 -27.60 1.27 1.74
C SER A 205 -28.79 1.51 2.67
N ILE A 206 -28.79 2.61 3.40
CA ILE A 206 -29.91 3.00 4.26
C ILE A 206 -31.15 3.29 3.40
N MET A 207 -31.02 4.01 2.30
CA MET A 207 -32.10 4.33 1.39
C MET A 207 -32.71 3.06 0.78
N LEU A 208 -31.89 2.17 0.22
CA LEU A 208 -32.34 0.90 -0.37
C LEU A 208 -32.99 -0.01 0.65
N SER A 209 -32.40 -0.11 1.85
CA SER A 209 -32.97 -0.91 2.95
C SER A 209 -34.37 -0.43 3.34
N ARG A 210 -34.59 0.90 3.39
CA ARG A 210 -35.91 1.48 3.66
C ARG A 210 -36.92 1.16 2.55
N MET A 211 -36.49 1.29 1.28
CA MET A 211 -37.33 1.04 0.11
C MET A 211 -37.76 -0.42 0.03
N LEU A 212 -36.84 -1.38 0.16
CA LEU A 212 -37.13 -2.82 0.14
C LEU A 212 -38.05 -3.24 1.28
N THR A 213 -37.81 -2.77 2.49
CA THR A 213 -38.64 -3.11 3.65
C THR A 213 -40.06 -2.57 3.50
N ARG A 214 -40.21 -1.41 2.86
CA ARG A 214 -41.53 -0.83 2.60
C ARG A 214 -42.34 -1.68 1.61
N GLN A 215 -41.73 -2.18 0.55
CA GLN A 215 -42.36 -3.06 -0.44
C GLN A 215 -42.75 -4.42 0.14
N ILE A 216 -41.84 -5.06 0.87
CA ILE A 216 -42.12 -6.35 1.55
C ILE A 216 -43.25 -6.22 2.56
N SER A 217 -43.32 -5.09 3.28
CA SER A 217 -44.37 -4.89 4.26
C SER A 217 -45.75 -4.67 3.62
N GLY A 218 -45.82 -4.08 2.45
CA GLY A 218 -47.06 -3.96 1.67
C GLY A 218 -47.60 -5.30 1.20
N LEU A 219 -46.72 -6.16 0.66
CA LEU A 219 -47.04 -7.51 0.23
C LEU A 219 -47.55 -8.39 1.42
N LEU A 220 -46.85 -8.34 2.54
CA LEU A 220 -47.30 -9.08 3.76
C LEU A 220 -48.65 -8.60 4.26
N GLN A 221 -48.96 -7.32 4.16
CA GLN A 221 -50.24 -6.75 4.54
C GLN A 221 -51.35 -7.17 3.58
N ALA A 222 -51.09 -7.21 2.26
CA ALA A 222 -52.04 -7.72 1.26
C ALA A 222 -52.35 -9.22 1.49
N ILE A 223 -51.34 -10.06 1.71
CA ILE A 223 -51.53 -11.49 2.00
C ILE A 223 -52.33 -11.70 3.30
N ARG A 224 -52.08 -10.88 4.30
CA ARG A 224 -52.81 -10.98 5.59
C ARG A 224 -54.27 -10.58 5.43
N ASN A 225 -54.57 -9.52 4.66
CA ASN A 225 -55.94 -9.10 4.37
C ASN A 225 -56.73 -10.17 3.61
N VAL A 226 -56.08 -10.87 2.66
CA VAL A 226 -56.70 -12.01 1.95
C VAL A 226 -56.98 -13.18 2.91
N ARG A 227 -56.08 -13.49 3.83
CA ARG A 227 -56.24 -14.58 4.80
C ARG A 227 -57.29 -14.30 5.85
N GLU A 228 -57.52 -13.03 6.23
CA GLU A 228 -58.51 -12.61 7.22
C GLU A 228 -59.91 -12.39 6.59
N GLY A 229 -60.13 -12.79 5.32
CA GLY A 229 -61.44 -12.83 4.68
C GLY A 229 -62.03 -11.47 4.35
N ALA A 230 -61.27 -10.41 4.38
CA ALA A 230 -61.70 -9.08 4.00
C ALA A 230 -61.79 -8.93 2.45
N TYR A 231 -62.78 -9.61 1.83
CA TYR A 231 -63.13 -9.51 0.41
C TYR A 231 -63.96 -8.25 0.11
N SER A 232 -63.94 -7.20 0.88
CA SER A 232 -64.69 -6.01 0.67
C SER A 232 -63.84 -4.88 0.05
N HIS A 233 -63.41 -5.08 -1.21
CA HIS A 233 -63.27 -3.97 -2.16
C HIS A 233 -63.44 -4.52 -3.57
N ARG A 234 -64.69 -4.59 -3.99
CA ARG A 234 -65.05 -4.59 -5.39
C ARG A 234 -65.32 -3.13 -5.79
N ALA A 235 -64.72 -2.74 -6.94
CA ALA A 235 -64.99 -1.63 -7.84
C ALA A 235 -64.79 -0.23 -7.32
#